data_897850f0f759c98716d507d37d9190ff
#
_entry.id   897850f0f759c98716d507d37d9190ff
#
_cell.length_a   1.000
_cell.length_b   1.000
_cell.length_c   1.000
_cell.angle_alpha   90.00
_cell.angle_beta   90.00
_cell.angle_gamma   90.00
#
_symmetry.space_group_name_H-M   'P 1'
#
loop_
_entity.id
_entity.type
_entity.pdbx_description
1 polymer ?
#
loop_
_entity_poly.entity_id
_entity_poly.type
_entity_poly.pdbx_seq_one_letter_code
_entity_poly.pdbx_strand_id
1 'polypeptide(L)'
;MLFLKNGVDVFGKQIELLILDDKIFKVGEKILESEIEEFKKENSNKNLKIIDLNGKLVMPGVIDIHTHMREPGFTYKEDFATGSRACAKAGITTFYDMPNTIPTTTSLKALEEKKKLAARKSIVNYGFHFGGSKNDNASEIKKVIESGKVNTVKIFMNVSTGEMLIEDDEILKKVFENSKLVLVHAENEMIDKALKLNKDYGNGLYVCHIPSKEELIKVLN
;
A
#
# COMPACT_ATOMS: atom_id res chain seq x y z
N MET A 1 -3.16 -22.05 -15.92
CA MET A 1 -3.51 -22.64 -14.63
C MET A 1 -2.26 -22.97 -13.83
N LEU A 2 -2.33 -22.93 -12.50
CA LEU A 2 -1.22 -23.29 -11.61
C LEU A 2 -1.74 -24.14 -10.44
N PHE A 3 -1.05 -25.26 -10.14
CA PHE A 3 -1.27 -26.05 -8.94
C PHE A 3 -0.03 -25.97 -8.05
N LEU A 4 -0.19 -25.43 -6.86
CA LEU A 4 0.83 -25.40 -5.80
C LEU A 4 0.50 -26.53 -4.84
N LYS A 5 1.41 -27.51 -4.68
CA LYS A 5 1.22 -28.66 -3.79
C LYS A 5 2.29 -28.74 -2.71
N ASN A 6 2.00 -29.45 -1.63
CA ASN A 6 2.93 -29.72 -0.53
C ASN A 6 3.48 -28.43 0.12
N GLY A 7 2.65 -27.39 0.27
CA GLY A 7 2.98 -26.21 1.05
C GLY A 7 2.60 -26.34 2.51
N VAL A 8 3.03 -25.41 3.35
CA VAL A 8 2.67 -25.29 4.76
C VAL A 8 2.20 -23.87 5.03
N ASP A 9 1.06 -23.70 5.68
CA ASP A 9 0.56 -22.38 6.06
C ASP A 9 1.27 -21.81 7.30
N VAL A 10 0.92 -20.59 7.70
CA VAL A 10 1.52 -19.91 8.87
C VAL A 10 1.22 -20.58 10.21
N PHE A 11 0.30 -21.53 10.26
CA PHE A 11 -0.05 -22.33 11.45
C PHE A 11 0.57 -23.72 11.43
N GLY A 12 1.41 -24.04 10.42
CA GLY A 12 2.07 -25.34 10.27
C GLY A 12 1.20 -26.43 9.64
N LYS A 13 0.03 -26.09 9.09
CA LYS A 13 -0.86 -27.04 8.39
C LYS A 13 -0.49 -27.16 6.93
N GLN A 14 -0.67 -28.34 6.37
CA GLN A 14 -0.52 -28.53 4.93
C GLN A 14 -1.50 -27.67 4.15
N ILE A 15 -1.05 -27.15 3.02
CA ILE A 15 -1.88 -26.32 2.13
C ILE A 15 -1.53 -26.58 0.68
N GLU A 16 -2.56 -26.71 -0.14
CA GLU A 16 -2.48 -26.81 -1.59
C GLU A 16 -3.41 -25.79 -2.24
N LEU A 17 -3.02 -25.23 -3.38
CA LEU A 17 -3.79 -24.22 -4.09
C LEU A 17 -3.92 -24.54 -5.58
N LEU A 18 -5.13 -24.46 -6.10
CA LEU A 18 -5.40 -24.32 -7.52
C LEU A 18 -5.62 -22.86 -7.86
N ILE A 19 -4.95 -22.38 -8.90
CA ILE A 19 -5.00 -20.99 -9.35
C ILE A 19 -5.40 -20.97 -10.82
N LEU A 20 -6.40 -20.17 -11.14
CA LEU A 20 -6.86 -19.90 -12.48
C LEU A 20 -6.60 -18.43 -12.80
N ASP A 21 -5.72 -18.18 -13.77
CA ASP A 21 -5.25 -16.85 -14.15
C ASP A 21 -4.67 -16.10 -12.94
N ASP A 22 -5.34 -15.06 -12.44
CA ASP A 22 -4.92 -14.21 -11.32
C ASP A 22 -5.70 -14.49 -10.02
N LYS A 23 -6.52 -15.56 -9.98
CA LYS A 23 -7.37 -15.86 -8.83
C LYS A 23 -7.12 -17.23 -8.25
N ILE A 24 -7.16 -17.30 -6.92
CA ILE A 24 -7.20 -18.57 -6.20
C ILE A 24 -8.57 -19.21 -6.47
N PHE A 25 -8.56 -20.37 -7.16
CA PHE A 25 -9.76 -21.13 -7.47
C PHE A 25 -10.16 -22.04 -6.30
N LYS A 26 -9.17 -22.73 -5.72
CA LYS A 26 -9.39 -23.62 -4.59
C LYS A 26 -8.20 -23.62 -3.63
N VAL A 27 -8.50 -23.75 -2.34
CA VAL A 27 -7.53 -23.95 -1.25
C VAL A 27 -7.97 -25.15 -0.44
N GLY A 28 -7.04 -25.99 -0.02
CA GLY A 28 -7.31 -27.13 0.86
C GLY A 28 -6.03 -27.67 1.48
N GLU A 29 -6.15 -28.54 2.49
CA GLU A 29 -5.01 -29.29 3.04
C GLU A 29 -4.47 -30.27 2.00
N LYS A 30 -5.38 -30.86 1.21
CA LYS A 30 -5.10 -31.70 0.07
C LYS A 30 -6.20 -31.51 -0.98
N ILE A 31 -5.80 -31.40 -2.23
CA ILE A 31 -6.72 -31.34 -3.37
C ILE A 31 -6.70 -32.70 -4.06
N LEU A 32 -7.88 -33.32 -4.20
CA LEU A 32 -7.98 -34.67 -4.76
C LEU A 32 -7.64 -34.68 -6.26
N GLU A 33 -7.10 -35.78 -6.74
CA GLU A 33 -6.74 -35.93 -8.14
C GLU A 33 -7.97 -35.78 -9.07
N SER A 34 -9.14 -36.28 -8.63
CA SER A 34 -10.40 -36.11 -9.36
C SER A 34 -10.78 -34.63 -9.53
N GLU A 35 -10.54 -33.81 -8.52
CA GLU A 35 -10.83 -32.36 -8.56
C GLU A 35 -9.85 -31.62 -9.48
N ILE A 36 -8.59 -32.09 -9.54
CA ILE A 36 -7.59 -31.55 -10.45
C ILE A 36 -7.96 -31.90 -11.90
N GLU A 37 -8.43 -33.13 -12.15
CA GLU A 37 -8.85 -33.57 -13.48
C GLU A 37 -10.12 -32.85 -13.96
N GLU A 38 -11.10 -32.62 -13.06
CA GLU A 38 -12.28 -31.84 -13.36
C GLU A 38 -11.89 -30.39 -13.71
N PHE A 39 -11.03 -29.76 -12.89
CA PHE A 39 -10.49 -28.42 -13.14
C PHE A 39 -9.78 -28.31 -14.50
N LYS A 40 -8.98 -29.31 -14.88
CA LYS A 40 -8.35 -29.39 -16.22
C LYS A 40 -9.37 -29.50 -17.33
N LYS A 41 -10.40 -30.32 -17.15
CA LYS A 41 -11.44 -30.56 -18.16
C LYS A 41 -12.24 -29.27 -18.42
N GLU A 42 -12.64 -28.60 -17.36
CA GLU A 42 -13.37 -27.32 -17.45
C GLU A 42 -12.54 -26.21 -18.09
N ASN A 43 -11.21 -26.26 -17.96
CA ASN A 43 -10.27 -25.28 -18.46
C ASN A 43 -9.32 -25.87 -19.52
N SER A 44 -9.83 -26.71 -20.38
CA SER A 44 -9.05 -27.54 -21.34
C SER A 44 -8.22 -26.74 -22.36
N ASN A 45 -8.52 -25.44 -22.53
CA ASN A 45 -7.75 -24.54 -23.38
C ASN A 45 -6.50 -23.96 -22.69
N LYS A 46 -6.23 -24.32 -21.42
CA LYS A 46 -5.09 -23.81 -20.64
C LYS A 46 -4.23 -24.96 -20.11
N ASN A 47 -2.93 -24.76 -20.14
CA ASN A 47 -1.97 -25.71 -19.56
C ASN A 47 -1.91 -25.57 -18.03
N LEU A 48 -1.89 -26.70 -17.32
CA LEU A 48 -1.67 -26.75 -15.88
C LEU A 48 -0.18 -26.88 -15.57
N LYS A 49 0.40 -25.87 -14.94
CA LYS A 49 1.73 -25.93 -14.34
C LYS A 49 1.61 -26.43 -12.90
N ILE A 50 2.41 -27.41 -12.52
CA ILE A 50 2.47 -27.94 -11.15
C ILE A 50 3.80 -27.51 -10.53
N ILE A 51 3.72 -26.96 -9.32
CA ILE A 51 4.90 -26.60 -8.50
C ILE A 51 4.80 -27.32 -7.16
N ASP A 52 5.78 -28.17 -6.89
CA ASP A 52 5.95 -28.78 -5.59
C ASP A 52 6.69 -27.79 -4.66
N LEU A 53 6.04 -27.40 -3.59
CA LEU A 53 6.59 -26.43 -2.63
C LEU A 53 7.54 -27.08 -1.62
N ASN A 54 7.55 -28.43 -1.53
CA ASN A 54 8.46 -29.17 -0.63
C ASN A 54 8.44 -28.64 0.81
N GLY A 55 7.27 -28.40 1.37
CA GLY A 55 7.09 -27.89 2.73
C GLY A 55 7.40 -26.39 2.90
N LYS A 56 7.56 -25.63 1.82
CA LYS A 56 7.74 -24.17 1.92
C LYS A 56 6.50 -23.50 2.48
N LEU A 57 6.74 -22.44 3.25
CA LEU A 57 5.68 -21.59 3.80
C LEU A 57 4.88 -20.92 2.68
N VAL A 58 3.57 -21.02 2.79
CA VAL A 58 2.60 -20.31 1.94
C VAL A 58 1.87 -19.29 2.79
N MET A 59 1.93 -18.04 2.39
CA MET A 59 1.27 -16.94 3.07
C MET A 59 0.74 -15.93 2.05
N PRO A 60 -0.23 -15.08 2.42
CA PRO A 60 -0.62 -13.94 1.58
C PRO A 60 0.59 -13.07 1.26
N GLY A 61 0.62 -12.51 0.05
CA GLY A 61 1.66 -11.58 -0.32
C GLY A 61 1.68 -10.35 0.61
N VAL A 62 2.87 -9.90 0.97
CA VAL A 62 3.04 -8.74 1.86
C VAL A 62 2.54 -7.47 1.15
N ILE A 63 1.84 -6.63 1.91
CA ILE A 63 1.42 -5.29 1.49
C ILE A 63 2.25 -4.28 2.27
N ASP A 64 3.09 -3.53 1.56
CA ASP A 64 3.87 -2.44 2.14
C ASP A 64 3.17 -1.12 1.91
N ILE A 65 2.67 -0.53 2.99
CA ILE A 65 1.90 0.72 2.95
C ILE A 65 2.75 1.99 3.13
N HIS A 66 4.08 1.86 3.20
CA HIS A 66 4.95 3.02 3.39
C HIS A 66 6.20 2.92 2.52
N THR A 67 6.04 3.19 1.23
CA THR A 67 7.15 3.15 0.27
C THR A 67 7.41 4.51 -0.38
N HIS A 68 8.64 4.68 -0.86
CA HIS A 68 9.07 5.87 -1.60
C HIS A 68 9.71 5.44 -2.92
N MET A 69 8.91 5.27 -3.97
CA MET A 69 9.39 4.93 -5.32
C MET A 69 10.05 6.12 -6.04
N ARG A 70 10.01 7.29 -5.42
CA ARG A 70 10.76 8.49 -5.85
C ARG A 70 10.45 8.98 -7.26
N GLU A 71 9.51 8.40 -7.95
CA GLU A 71 9.09 8.78 -9.30
C GLU A 71 7.66 9.37 -9.26
N PRO A 72 7.47 10.50 -9.94
CA PRO A 72 8.42 11.30 -10.75
C PRO A 72 9.37 12.17 -9.92
N GLY A 73 10.44 12.64 -10.54
CA GLY A 73 11.30 13.74 -10.09
C GLY A 73 12.56 13.34 -9.34
N PHE A 74 12.63 12.15 -8.74
CA PHE A 74 13.80 11.68 -7.98
C PHE A 74 14.30 10.31 -8.46
N THR A 75 14.15 10.01 -9.74
CA THR A 75 14.49 8.70 -10.33
C THR A 75 15.96 8.29 -10.21
N TYR A 76 16.82 9.21 -9.84
CA TYR A 76 18.21 8.92 -9.49
C TYR A 76 18.36 8.21 -8.12
N LYS A 77 17.31 8.21 -7.28
CA LYS A 77 17.25 7.48 -6.01
C LYS A 77 16.55 6.14 -6.15
N GLU A 78 15.38 6.12 -6.82
CA GLU A 78 14.56 4.94 -7.06
C GLU A 78 13.52 5.25 -8.15
N ASP A 79 13.01 4.22 -8.82
CA ASP A 79 11.88 4.33 -9.74
C ASP A 79 10.88 3.16 -9.58
N PHE A 80 9.74 3.21 -10.27
CA PHE A 80 8.74 2.13 -10.20
C PHE A 80 9.24 0.81 -10.77
N ALA A 81 10.16 0.81 -11.74
CA ALA A 81 10.65 -0.43 -12.33
C ALA A 81 11.59 -1.18 -11.38
N THR A 82 12.55 -0.50 -10.78
CA THR A 82 13.53 -1.09 -9.88
C THR A 82 12.94 -1.35 -8.49
N GLY A 83 12.17 -0.42 -7.95
CA GLY A 83 11.48 -0.57 -6.67
C GLY A 83 10.46 -1.72 -6.67
N SER A 84 9.65 -1.86 -7.75
CA SER A 84 8.70 -2.98 -7.82
C SER A 84 9.38 -4.35 -7.97
N ARG A 85 10.56 -4.42 -8.61
CA ARG A 85 11.37 -5.65 -8.66
C ARG A 85 11.93 -6.00 -7.29
N ALA A 86 12.38 -4.99 -6.52
CA ALA A 86 12.82 -5.19 -5.14
C ALA A 86 11.66 -5.70 -4.26
N CYS A 87 10.47 -5.12 -4.40
CA CYS A 87 9.25 -5.60 -3.76
C CYS A 87 8.98 -7.07 -4.09
N ALA A 88 8.92 -7.43 -5.37
CA ALA A 88 8.68 -8.79 -5.82
C ALA A 88 9.72 -9.79 -5.25
N LYS A 89 11.00 -9.42 -5.25
CA LYS A 89 12.07 -10.24 -4.67
C LYS A 89 11.89 -10.48 -3.17
N ALA A 90 11.34 -9.52 -2.44
CA ALA A 90 11.08 -9.60 -1.01
C ALA A 90 9.73 -10.25 -0.66
N GLY A 91 8.91 -10.66 -1.65
CA GLY A 91 7.57 -11.20 -1.42
C GLY A 91 6.50 -10.13 -1.17
N ILE A 92 6.82 -8.85 -1.40
CA ILE A 92 5.86 -7.75 -1.37
C ILE A 92 5.11 -7.76 -2.70
N THR A 93 3.81 -8.03 -2.64
CA THR A 93 2.93 -8.12 -3.81
C THR A 93 2.14 -6.86 -4.09
N THR A 94 2.11 -5.95 -3.13
CA THR A 94 1.45 -4.65 -3.25
C THR A 94 2.22 -3.61 -2.44
N PHE A 95 2.47 -2.46 -3.01
CA PHE A 95 3.02 -1.32 -2.28
C PHE A 95 2.10 -0.09 -2.39
N TYR A 96 2.21 0.80 -1.41
CA TYR A 96 1.59 2.13 -1.46
C TYR A 96 2.68 3.20 -1.43
N ASP A 97 2.73 4.00 -2.49
CA ASP A 97 3.77 5.01 -2.66
C ASP A 97 3.36 6.36 -2.07
N MET A 98 4.33 7.02 -1.42
CA MET A 98 4.16 8.30 -0.76
C MET A 98 4.10 9.47 -1.75
N PRO A 99 3.42 10.60 -1.40
CA PRO A 99 3.15 11.70 -2.32
C PRO A 99 4.32 12.67 -2.54
N ASN A 100 5.44 12.54 -1.79
CA ASN A 100 6.56 13.48 -1.80
C ASN A 100 7.51 13.29 -2.98
N THR A 101 6.99 13.51 -4.18
CA THR A 101 7.65 13.45 -5.48
C THR A 101 7.70 14.83 -6.13
N ILE A 102 8.24 14.98 -7.35
CA ILE A 102 8.23 16.22 -8.11
C ILE A 102 7.57 15.97 -9.48
N PRO A 103 6.36 16.48 -9.73
CA PRO A 103 5.52 17.23 -8.79
C PRO A 103 5.01 16.35 -7.62
N THR A 104 4.64 17.00 -6.52
CA THR A 104 3.99 16.33 -5.37
C THR A 104 2.61 15.79 -5.77
N THR A 105 2.18 14.67 -5.20
CA THR A 105 0.88 14.06 -5.52
C THR A 105 -0.23 14.72 -4.68
N THR A 106 -0.45 16.02 -4.89
CA THR A 106 -1.39 16.88 -4.15
C THR A 106 -2.55 17.40 -5.01
N SER A 107 -2.65 16.94 -6.24
CA SER A 107 -3.76 17.20 -7.15
C SER A 107 -4.19 15.93 -7.87
N LEU A 108 -5.46 15.89 -8.32
CA LEU A 108 -5.98 14.76 -9.11
C LEU A 108 -5.15 14.54 -10.40
N LYS A 109 -4.72 15.62 -11.04
CA LYS A 109 -3.85 15.54 -12.23
C LYS A 109 -2.53 14.84 -11.92
N ALA A 110 -1.82 15.25 -10.85
CA ALA A 110 -0.56 14.64 -10.46
C ALA A 110 -0.73 13.16 -10.10
N LEU A 111 -1.83 12.79 -9.42
CA LEU A 111 -2.17 11.40 -9.12
C LEU A 111 -2.34 10.56 -10.38
N GLU A 112 -3.10 11.06 -11.38
CA GLU A 112 -3.34 10.33 -12.63
C GLU A 112 -2.05 10.18 -13.47
N GLU A 113 -1.20 11.17 -13.49
CA GLU A 113 0.11 11.09 -14.15
C GLU A 113 1.00 10.04 -13.47
N LYS A 114 1.06 10.04 -12.14
CA LYS A 114 1.82 9.06 -11.36
C LYS A 114 1.30 7.63 -11.55
N LYS A 115 -0.03 7.44 -11.59
CA LYS A 115 -0.66 6.16 -11.93
C LYS A 115 -0.23 5.63 -13.30
N LYS A 116 -0.17 6.50 -14.32
CA LYS A 116 0.29 6.12 -15.66
C LYS A 116 1.74 5.65 -15.67
N LEU A 117 2.60 6.28 -14.88
CA LEU A 117 4.00 5.86 -14.75
C LEU A 117 4.11 4.48 -14.11
N ALA A 118 3.43 4.27 -12.98
CA ALA A 118 3.43 2.98 -12.30
C ALA A 118 2.85 1.86 -13.17
N ALA A 119 1.75 2.12 -13.89
CA ALA A 119 1.11 1.15 -14.79
C ALA A 119 2.04 0.63 -15.90
N ARG A 120 3.02 1.43 -16.33
CA ARG A 120 3.98 1.04 -17.38
C ARG A 120 5.20 0.29 -16.85
N LYS A 121 5.51 0.41 -15.56
CA LYS A 121 6.80 0.00 -15.00
C LYS A 121 6.69 -1.02 -13.89
N SER A 122 5.63 -0.95 -13.07
CA SER A 122 5.49 -1.84 -11.92
C SER A 122 5.15 -3.27 -12.34
N ILE A 123 5.84 -4.23 -11.71
CA ILE A 123 5.57 -5.68 -11.88
C ILE A 123 4.78 -6.27 -10.70
N VAL A 124 4.43 -5.46 -9.69
CA VAL A 124 3.56 -5.82 -8.58
C VAL A 124 2.41 -4.83 -8.48
N ASN A 125 1.38 -5.14 -7.70
CA ASN A 125 0.27 -4.23 -7.47
C ASN A 125 0.75 -2.96 -6.76
N TYR A 126 0.04 -1.86 -6.97
CA TYR A 126 0.40 -0.57 -6.39
C TYR A 126 -0.82 0.26 -6.02
N GLY A 127 -0.65 1.06 -4.99
CA GLY A 127 -1.54 2.13 -4.58
C GLY A 127 -0.76 3.41 -4.31
N PHE A 128 -1.48 4.48 -4.00
CA PHE A 128 -0.90 5.79 -3.72
C PHE A 128 -1.56 6.42 -2.52
N HIS A 129 -0.76 7.13 -1.73
CA HIS A 129 -1.26 8.09 -0.78
C HIS A 129 -1.37 9.46 -1.46
N PHE A 130 -2.48 10.15 -1.24
CA PHE A 130 -2.62 11.53 -1.68
C PHE A 130 -1.94 12.46 -0.67
N GLY A 131 -1.39 13.58 -1.11
CA GLY A 131 -0.68 14.51 -0.25
C GLY A 131 -1.56 15.67 0.21
N GLY A 132 -1.51 15.99 1.52
CA GLY A 132 -1.87 17.31 2.00
C GLY A 132 -0.80 18.32 1.58
N SER A 133 -1.19 19.58 1.36
CA SER A 133 -0.32 20.65 0.88
C SER A 133 -0.40 21.88 1.77
N LYS A 134 0.74 22.55 1.97
CA LYS A 134 0.81 23.88 2.63
C LYS A 134 -0.02 24.97 1.94
N ASN A 135 -0.40 24.75 0.68
CA ASN A 135 -1.19 25.71 -0.11
C ASN A 135 -2.70 25.40 -0.08
N ASP A 136 -3.19 24.76 0.97
CA ASP A 136 -4.60 24.37 1.15
C ASP A 136 -5.21 23.68 -0.08
N ASN A 137 -5.06 22.37 -0.15
CA ASN A 137 -5.67 21.55 -1.18
C ASN A 137 -6.86 20.71 -0.68
N ALA A 138 -7.55 21.13 0.36
CA ALA A 138 -8.67 20.38 0.98
C ALA A 138 -9.77 20.04 -0.04
N SER A 139 -10.05 20.93 -1.00
CA SER A 139 -11.02 20.65 -2.09
C SER A 139 -10.59 19.52 -3.02
N GLU A 140 -9.29 19.39 -3.31
CA GLU A 140 -8.74 18.26 -4.08
C GLU A 140 -8.75 16.97 -3.27
N ILE A 141 -8.43 17.04 -1.95
CA ILE A 141 -8.54 15.90 -1.03
C ILE A 141 -9.97 15.37 -1.05
N LYS A 142 -10.97 16.23 -0.83
CA LYS A 142 -12.38 15.84 -0.86
C LYS A 142 -12.76 15.15 -2.16
N LYS A 143 -12.46 15.73 -3.29
CA LYS A 143 -12.75 15.17 -4.62
C LYS A 143 -12.12 13.79 -4.83
N VAL A 144 -10.86 13.61 -4.45
CA VAL A 144 -10.14 12.35 -4.66
C VAL A 144 -10.66 11.24 -3.74
N ILE A 145 -11.02 11.55 -2.51
CA ILE A 145 -11.62 10.61 -1.54
C ILE A 145 -13.03 10.20 -1.99
N GLU A 146 -13.88 11.18 -2.37
CA GLU A 146 -15.24 10.91 -2.88
C GLU A 146 -15.23 10.06 -4.16
N SER A 147 -14.23 10.24 -5.01
CA SER A 147 -14.07 9.42 -6.22
C SER A 147 -13.67 7.97 -5.96
N GLY A 148 -13.30 7.61 -4.73
CA GLY A 148 -12.80 6.29 -4.37
C GLY A 148 -11.41 5.93 -4.94
N LYS A 149 -10.71 6.88 -5.57
CA LYS A 149 -9.40 6.64 -6.19
C LYS A 149 -8.29 6.43 -5.18
N VAL A 150 -8.38 7.08 -4.03
CA VAL A 150 -7.55 6.86 -2.84
C VAL A 150 -8.42 6.99 -1.59
N ASN A 151 -7.96 6.39 -0.48
CA ASN A 151 -8.65 6.43 0.80
C ASN A 151 -7.79 7.07 1.90
N THR A 152 -6.59 7.48 1.59
CA THR A 152 -5.58 7.90 2.57
C THR A 152 -4.92 9.20 2.13
N VAL A 153 -4.68 10.08 3.08
CA VAL A 153 -3.96 11.35 2.87
C VAL A 153 -2.72 11.38 3.74
N LYS A 154 -1.56 11.57 3.13
CA LYS A 154 -0.28 11.74 3.83
C LYS A 154 0.03 13.20 4.04
N ILE A 155 0.40 13.56 5.28
CA ILE A 155 0.93 14.87 5.63
C ILE A 155 2.28 14.76 6.34
N PHE A 156 3.02 15.87 6.29
CA PHE A 156 4.30 16.04 6.97
C PHE A 156 4.16 17.19 7.96
N MET A 157 4.27 16.89 9.23
CA MET A 157 4.19 17.85 10.35
C MET A 157 5.59 18.22 10.89
N ASN A 158 6.62 17.50 10.46
CA ASN A 158 8.04 17.79 10.65
C ASN A 158 8.75 17.81 9.30
N VAL A 159 9.94 18.39 9.26
CA VAL A 159 10.76 18.48 8.03
C VAL A 159 11.11 17.09 7.52
N SER A 160 10.93 16.88 6.23
CA SER A 160 11.25 15.63 5.54
C SER A 160 11.69 15.88 4.09
N THR A 161 11.95 14.84 3.31
CA THR A 161 12.26 14.99 1.89
C THR A 161 11.09 15.58 1.12
N GLY A 162 11.35 16.66 0.38
CA GLY A 162 10.34 17.40 -0.38
C GLY A 162 9.74 18.58 0.38
N GLU A 163 9.03 19.46 -0.33
CA GLU A 163 8.45 20.68 0.23
C GLU A 163 6.99 20.48 0.63
N MET A 164 6.71 19.54 1.54
CA MET A 164 5.36 19.17 1.94
C MET A 164 5.05 19.44 3.42
N LEU A 165 5.91 20.16 4.14
CA LEU A 165 5.66 20.54 5.53
C LEU A 165 4.41 21.42 5.62
N ILE A 166 3.51 21.10 6.53
CA ILE A 166 2.32 21.87 6.85
C ILE A 166 2.42 22.32 8.30
N GLU A 167 2.55 23.63 8.52
CA GLU A 167 2.65 24.26 9.84
C GLU A 167 1.33 24.92 10.25
N ASP A 168 0.49 25.29 9.27
CA ASP A 168 -0.79 26.00 9.48
C ASP A 168 -1.85 25.05 10.05
N ASP A 169 -2.37 25.42 11.25
CA ASP A 169 -3.34 24.62 11.99
C ASP A 169 -4.69 24.51 11.28
N GLU A 170 -5.12 25.56 10.59
CA GLU A 170 -6.39 25.55 9.86
C GLU A 170 -6.29 24.64 8.61
N ILE A 171 -5.12 24.60 7.97
CA ILE A 171 -4.88 23.66 6.87
C ILE A 171 -4.86 22.23 7.38
N LEU A 172 -4.15 21.97 8.49
CA LEU A 172 -4.13 20.64 9.11
C LEU A 172 -5.54 20.16 9.46
N LYS A 173 -6.34 21.01 10.12
CA LYS A 173 -7.74 20.72 10.45
C LYS A 173 -8.54 20.32 9.20
N LYS A 174 -8.49 21.14 8.15
CA LYS A 174 -9.19 20.85 6.88
C LYS A 174 -8.76 19.50 6.25
N VAL A 175 -7.49 19.13 6.36
CA VAL A 175 -7.00 17.83 5.90
C VAL A 175 -7.66 16.70 6.67
N PHE A 176 -7.71 16.79 8.02
CA PHE A 176 -8.36 15.76 8.84
C PHE A 176 -9.86 15.65 8.55
N GLU A 177 -10.58 16.78 8.47
CA GLU A 177 -12.01 16.82 8.19
C GLU A 177 -12.40 16.18 6.82
N ASN A 178 -11.52 16.29 5.81
CA ASN A 178 -11.80 15.81 4.45
C ASN A 178 -11.14 14.45 4.12
N SER A 179 -10.51 13.79 5.09
CA SER A 179 -9.81 12.51 4.90
C SER A 179 -10.51 11.38 5.62
N LYS A 180 -10.48 10.16 5.07
CA LYS A 180 -10.93 8.94 5.78
C LYS A 180 -9.86 8.39 6.72
N LEU A 181 -8.61 8.48 6.33
CA LEU A 181 -7.45 8.07 7.10
C LEU A 181 -6.28 9.02 6.78
N VAL A 182 -5.75 9.67 7.80
CA VAL A 182 -4.58 10.54 7.68
C VAL A 182 -3.33 9.77 8.10
N LEU A 183 -2.31 9.78 7.25
CA LEU A 183 -0.98 9.27 7.55
C LEU A 183 -0.06 10.45 7.90
N VAL A 184 0.59 10.42 9.05
CA VAL A 184 1.45 11.52 9.50
C VAL A 184 2.91 11.12 9.56
N HIS A 185 3.78 12.01 9.07
CA HIS A 185 5.16 12.11 9.51
C HIS A 185 5.18 13.14 10.62
N ALA A 186 5.23 12.67 11.87
CA ALA A 186 5.16 13.49 13.06
C ALA A 186 6.12 12.95 14.12
N GLU A 187 6.83 13.85 14.80
CA GLU A 187 7.81 13.56 15.84
C GLU A 187 7.60 14.51 17.01
N ASN A 188 7.97 14.10 18.22
CA ASN A 188 7.90 14.89 19.45
C ASN A 188 6.47 15.42 19.74
N GLU A 189 6.32 16.75 19.91
CA GLU A 189 5.02 17.41 20.15
C GLU A 189 4.06 17.31 18.95
N MET A 190 4.55 17.08 17.76
CA MET A 190 3.68 16.94 16.59
C MET A 190 2.86 15.64 16.63
N ILE A 191 3.30 14.61 17.35
CA ILE A 191 2.50 13.42 17.62
C ILE A 191 1.28 13.78 18.48
N ASP A 192 1.47 14.50 19.56
CA ASP A 192 0.37 14.94 20.44
C ASP A 192 -0.62 15.80 19.66
N LYS A 193 -0.11 16.69 18.80
CA LYS A 193 -0.93 17.52 17.91
C LYS A 193 -1.73 16.69 16.91
N ALA A 194 -1.11 15.68 16.29
CA ALA A 194 -1.78 14.79 15.35
C ALA A 194 -2.89 13.96 16.04
N LEU A 195 -2.62 13.43 17.22
CA LEU A 195 -3.60 12.70 18.03
C LEU A 195 -4.80 13.59 18.38
N LYS A 196 -4.55 14.85 18.81
CA LYS A 196 -5.60 15.82 19.09
C LYS A 196 -6.43 16.15 17.86
N LEU A 197 -5.79 16.45 16.73
CA LEU A 197 -6.49 16.74 15.48
C LEU A 197 -7.35 15.55 15.02
N ASN A 198 -6.85 14.32 15.17
CA ASN A 198 -7.63 13.13 14.84
C ASN A 198 -8.83 12.94 15.78
N LYS A 199 -8.66 13.19 17.07
CA LYS A 199 -9.75 13.14 18.05
C LYS A 199 -10.85 14.16 17.76
N ASP A 200 -10.47 15.38 17.39
CA ASP A 200 -11.39 16.51 17.23
C ASP A 200 -12.07 16.50 15.84
N TYR A 201 -11.39 16.07 14.79
CA TYR A 201 -11.83 16.25 13.39
C TYR A 201 -11.67 15.00 12.51
N GLY A 202 -10.88 14.00 12.94
CA GLY A 202 -10.46 12.92 12.08
C GLY A 202 -11.38 11.70 12.10
N ASN A 203 -11.19 10.84 11.10
CA ASN A 203 -11.85 9.56 10.97
C ASN A 203 -10.89 8.38 11.14
N GLY A 204 -9.59 8.64 11.25
CA GLY A 204 -8.54 7.66 11.48
C GLY A 204 -7.16 8.28 11.30
N LEU A 205 -6.20 7.78 12.09
CA LEU A 205 -4.81 8.23 12.09
C LEU A 205 -3.86 7.04 11.97
N TYR A 206 -2.86 7.16 11.12
CA TYR A 206 -1.72 6.26 11.03
C TYR A 206 -0.43 7.04 11.24
N VAL A 207 0.29 6.77 12.31
CA VAL A 207 1.62 7.32 12.57
C VAL A 207 2.63 6.48 11.79
N CYS A 208 3.26 7.05 10.76
CA CYS A 208 4.06 6.33 9.77
C CYS A 208 5.30 5.64 10.35
N HIS A 209 5.90 6.24 11.37
CA HIS A 209 7.07 5.72 12.09
C HIS A 209 7.10 6.36 13.48
N ILE A 210 7.58 5.62 14.44
CA ILE A 210 7.66 6.02 15.84
C ILE A 210 9.13 5.84 16.27
N PRO A 211 9.90 6.94 16.41
CA PRO A 211 11.33 6.85 16.63
C PRO A 211 11.74 6.53 18.08
N SER A 212 10.83 6.65 19.05
CA SER A 212 11.15 6.42 20.47
C SER A 212 10.06 5.64 21.23
N LYS A 213 10.45 5.08 22.38
CA LYS A 213 9.51 4.41 23.29
C LYS A 213 8.52 5.41 23.90
N GLU A 214 8.95 6.61 24.19
CA GLU A 214 8.15 7.68 24.74
C GLU A 214 7.02 8.06 23.79
N GLU A 215 7.31 8.17 22.51
CA GLU A 215 6.31 8.45 21.46
C GLU A 215 5.37 7.28 21.22
N LEU A 216 5.87 6.04 21.32
CA LEU A 216 5.00 4.85 21.25
C LEU A 216 3.95 4.88 22.39
N ILE A 217 4.36 5.22 23.61
CA ILE A 217 3.44 5.33 24.74
C ILE A 217 2.35 6.38 24.50
N LYS A 218 2.68 7.51 23.88
CA LYS A 218 1.70 8.55 23.52
C LYS A 218 0.65 8.04 22.51
N VAL A 219 1.06 7.23 21.57
CA VAL A 219 0.15 6.67 20.55
C VAL A 219 -0.74 5.56 21.08
N LEU A 220 -0.28 4.84 22.13
CA LEU A 220 -1.03 3.71 22.72
C LEU A 220 -2.06 4.15 23.80
N ASN A 221 -1.93 5.36 24.35
CA ASN A 221 -2.84 5.92 25.37
C ASN A 221 -3.96 6.78 24.72
#